data_ae35a81570f1b066e4a229637748907c
#
_entry.id   ae35a81570f1b066e4a229637748907c
#
_cell.length_a   1.000
_cell.length_b   1.000
_cell.length_c   1.000
_cell.angle_alpha   90.00
_cell.angle_beta   90.00
_cell.angle_gamma   90.00
#
_symmetry.space_group_name_H-M   'P 1'
#
loop_
_entity.id
_entity.type
_entity.pdbx_description
1 polymer ?
#
loop_
_entity_poly.entity_id
_entity_poly.type
_entity_poly.pdbx_seq_one_letter_code
_entity_poly.pdbx_strand_id
1 'polypeptide(L)'
;MSKNIMKKVICGVLATTSLAGCVAMATACETNTPEVTLTISFNGETYELDYKLDRRVAPRTVKHFLWLAENNYYDGLCVHDYADDKMYTGGYTYTDAGDLEAKDYYAFVEGKENFPVSVWAEKEGEEALYTLAGEFKDANFVVSSGYTRQSYGSLTMYYTAKTTDAQVGVEYLSKNDGSRAWREYKYNSATSLFYISLTNTGADSAYCTFATLEDSSKETLEALEDALKTYIDENYGDEEDSFTESKTETVNEDDPIENKKSTVTYDVPKSPIVIDSVVVNKY
;
A
#
# COMPACT_ATOMS: atom_id res chain seq x y z
N MET A 1 36.82 -29.50 -36.98
CA MET A 1 35.76 -28.69 -37.59
C MET A 1 34.77 -28.36 -36.47
N SER A 2 34.93 -27.20 -35.87
CA SER A 2 34.09 -26.74 -34.78
C SER A 2 33.14 -25.65 -35.32
N LYS A 3 31.84 -25.87 -35.17
CA LYS A 3 30.83 -24.88 -35.57
C LYS A 3 30.51 -24.02 -34.35
N ASN A 4 31.03 -22.79 -34.31
CA ASN A 4 30.61 -21.75 -33.39
C ASN A 4 29.23 -21.25 -33.80
N ILE A 5 28.25 -21.48 -32.93
CA ILE A 5 26.93 -20.86 -33.02
C ILE A 5 27.01 -19.57 -32.17
N MET A 6 27.09 -18.46 -32.86
CA MET A 6 27.04 -17.13 -32.29
C MET A 6 25.55 -16.80 -32.02
N LYS A 7 25.12 -16.83 -30.75
CA LYS A 7 23.81 -16.31 -30.35
C LYS A 7 23.88 -14.78 -30.41
N LYS A 8 23.11 -14.19 -31.30
CA LYS A 8 22.89 -12.75 -31.35
C LYS A 8 21.94 -12.35 -30.19
N VAL A 9 22.47 -11.67 -29.20
CA VAL A 9 21.68 -10.95 -28.20
C VAL A 9 21.16 -9.71 -28.91
N ILE A 10 19.85 -9.62 -29.08
CA ILE A 10 19.19 -8.40 -29.54
C ILE A 10 18.90 -7.58 -28.29
N CYS A 11 19.76 -6.60 -28.01
CA CYS A 11 19.44 -5.53 -27.08
C CYS A 11 18.36 -4.64 -27.71
N GLY A 12 17.13 -4.80 -27.27
CA GLY A 12 16.07 -3.85 -27.56
C GLY A 12 16.19 -2.65 -26.60
N VAL A 13 16.73 -1.55 -27.09
CA VAL A 13 16.64 -0.26 -26.41
C VAL A 13 15.20 0.22 -26.54
N LEU A 14 14.38 0.05 -25.52
CA LEU A 14 13.10 0.73 -25.41
C LEU A 14 13.36 2.16 -24.94
N ALA A 15 13.21 3.10 -25.87
CA ALA A 15 13.20 4.52 -25.57
C ALA A 15 11.93 4.84 -24.77
N THR A 16 12.10 5.19 -23.51
CA THR A 16 11.04 5.79 -22.69
C THR A 16 10.71 7.18 -23.22
N THR A 17 9.67 7.28 -24.02
CA THR A 17 9.03 8.56 -24.29
C THR A 17 8.12 8.88 -23.11
N SER A 18 8.60 9.78 -22.23
CA SER A 18 7.76 10.43 -21.24
C SER A 18 6.71 11.27 -21.96
N LEU A 19 5.51 10.75 -22.14
CA LEU A 19 4.34 11.55 -22.45
C LEU A 19 3.93 12.28 -21.17
N ALA A 20 4.27 13.57 -21.10
CA ALA A 20 3.62 14.50 -20.19
C ALA A 20 2.14 14.58 -20.62
N GLY A 21 1.29 13.72 -20.05
CA GLY A 21 -0.15 13.76 -20.24
C GLY A 21 -0.69 15.00 -19.55
N CYS A 22 -1.22 15.95 -20.32
CA CYS A 22 -2.09 17.00 -19.81
C CYS A 22 -3.26 16.32 -19.08
N VAL A 23 -3.31 16.45 -17.75
CA VAL A 23 -4.48 16.09 -16.97
C VAL A 23 -5.63 17.02 -17.39
N ALA A 24 -6.41 16.59 -18.36
CA ALA A 24 -7.72 17.15 -18.56
C ALA A 24 -8.53 16.72 -17.33
N MET A 25 -8.85 17.66 -16.44
CA MET A 25 -9.87 17.47 -15.44
C MET A 25 -11.21 17.31 -16.16
N ALA A 26 -11.44 16.13 -16.74
CA ALA A 26 -12.77 15.70 -17.03
C ALA A 26 -13.43 15.50 -15.66
N THR A 27 -14.62 16.09 -15.45
CA THR A 27 -15.54 15.67 -14.40
C THR A 27 -15.98 14.26 -14.77
N ALA A 28 -15.10 13.29 -14.52
CA ALA A 28 -15.41 11.88 -14.71
C ALA A 28 -16.49 11.54 -13.69
N CYS A 29 -17.62 11.01 -14.15
CA CYS A 29 -18.60 10.40 -13.27
C CYS A 29 -17.85 9.36 -12.44
N GLU A 30 -17.78 9.56 -11.11
CA GLU A 30 -17.17 8.60 -10.20
C GLU A 30 -17.86 7.24 -10.39
N THR A 31 -17.08 6.24 -10.78
CA THR A 31 -17.62 4.87 -10.89
C THR A 31 -17.57 4.15 -9.56
N ASN A 32 -18.42 3.13 -9.40
CA ASN A 32 -18.35 2.25 -8.22
C ASN A 32 -17.10 1.38 -8.20
N THR A 33 -16.46 1.22 -9.36
CA THR A 33 -15.30 0.35 -9.56
C THR A 33 -14.20 1.12 -10.30
N PRO A 34 -13.46 2.00 -9.62
CA PRO A 34 -12.26 2.61 -10.17
C PRO A 34 -11.22 1.55 -10.54
N GLU A 35 -10.36 1.89 -11.48
CA GLU A 35 -9.31 0.99 -11.96
C GLU A 35 -7.95 1.67 -11.82
N VAL A 36 -6.96 0.91 -11.33
CA VAL A 36 -5.57 1.37 -11.19
C VAL A 36 -4.60 0.30 -11.70
N THR A 37 -3.43 0.75 -12.15
CA THR A 37 -2.29 -0.12 -12.41
C THR A 37 -1.23 0.15 -11.34
N LEU A 38 -0.86 -0.87 -10.59
CA LEU A 38 0.25 -0.89 -9.65
C LEU A 38 1.46 -1.50 -10.36
N THR A 39 2.54 -0.74 -10.46
CA THR A 39 3.79 -1.19 -11.08
C THR A 39 4.80 -1.51 -9.98
N ILE A 40 5.31 -2.75 -9.99
CA ILE A 40 6.32 -3.24 -9.04
C ILE A 40 7.59 -3.59 -9.80
N SER A 41 8.74 -3.21 -9.27
CA SER A 41 10.04 -3.66 -9.76
C SER A 41 10.73 -4.58 -8.75
N PHE A 42 11.35 -5.62 -9.27
CA PHE A 42 12.18 -6.55 -8.51
C PHE A 42 13.30 -7.09 -9.42
N ASN A 43 14.52 -7.09 -8.92
CA ASN A 43 15.71 -7.64 -9.60
C ASN A 43 15.88 -7.17 -11.06
N GLY A 44 15.51 -5.91 -11.34
CA GLY A 44 15.65 -5.28 -12.66
C GLY A 44 14.51 -5.55 -13.64
N GLU A 45 13.53 -6.32 -13.27
CA GLU A 45 12.29 -6.56 -14.03
C GLU A 45 11.12 -5.78 -13.44
N THR A 46 10.11 -5.52 -14.26
CA THR A 46 8.93 -4.72 -13.89
C THR A 46 7.65 -5.52 -14.12
N TYR A 47 6.73 -5.44 -13.17
CA TYR A 47 5.47 -6.18 -13.14
C TYR A 47 4.30 -5.21 -13.01
N GLU A 48 3.42 -5.15 -14.00
CA GLU A 48 2.23 -4.30 -14.00
C GLU A 48 1.01 -5.12 -13.57
N LEU A 49 0.38 -4.67 -12.50
CA LEU A 49 -0.76 -5.33 -11.87
C LEU A 49 -1.98 -4.42 -11.94
N ASP A 50 -2.99 -4.81 -12.70
CA ASP A 50 -4.24 -4.08 -12.84
C ASP A 50 -5.25 -4.48 -11.78
N TYR A 51 -5.87 -3.48 -11.16
CA TYR A 51 -6.80 -3.64 -10.07
C TYR A 51 -8.13 -2.96 -10.32
N LYS A 52 -9.21 -3.60 -9.87
CA LYS A 52 -10.51 -2.98 -9.66
C LYS A 52 -10.72 -2.70 -8.18
N LEU A 53 -10.94 -1.43 -7.84
CA LEU A 53 -11.30 -1.01 -6.51
C LEU A 53 -12.82 -1.03 -6.33
N ASP A 54 -13.33 -1.27 -5.12
CA ASP A 54 -14.77 -1.32 -4.87
C ASP A 54 -15.22 -0.24 -3.87
N ARG A 55 -15.73 0.88 -4.38
CA ARG A 55 -16.30 1.97 -3.57
C ARG A 55 -17.57 1.58 -2.83
N ARG A 56 -18.25 0.51 -3.24
CA ARG A 56 -19.49 0.08 -2.58
C ARG A 56 -19.20 -0.57 -1.23
N VAL A 57 -18.02 -1.16 -1.07
CA VAL A 57 -17.61 -1.84 0.16
C VAL A 57 -16.65 -1.01 1.01
N ALA A 58 -15.82 -0.17 0.39
CA ALA A 58 -14.80 0.64 1.05
C ALA A 58 -14.70 2.06 0.47
N PRO A 59 -15.77 2.88 0.58
CA PRO A 59 -15.84 4.17 -0.12
C PRO A 59 -14.76 5.16 0.32
N ARG A 60 -14.43 5.24 1.62
CA ARG A 60 -13.42 6.14 2.14
C ARG A 60 -12.02 5.63 1.83
N THR A 61 -11.77 4.35 2.04
CA THR A 61 -10.50 3.69 1.75
C THR A 61 -10.13 3.84 0.27
N VAL A 62 -11.07 3.56 -0.63
CA VAL A 62 -10.86 3.73 -2.08
C VAL A 62 -10.57 5.19 -2.44
N LYS A 63 -11.36 6.13 -1.91
CA LYS A 63 -11.13 7.55 -2.18
C LYS A 63 -9.76 8.02 -1.68
N HIS A 64 -9.37 7.57 -0.51
CA HIS A 64 -8.07 7.86 0.10
C HIS A 64 -6.92 7.29 -0.73
N PHE A 65 -7.01 6.00 -1.07
CA PHE A 65 -6.00 5.33 -1.88
C PHE A 65 -5.79 6.01 -3.24
N LEU A 66 -6.89 6.32 -3.94
CA LEU A 66 -6.83 7.04 -5.21
C LEU A 66 -6.18 8.41 -5.07
N TRP A 67 -6.54 9.17 -4.03
CA TRP A 67 -5.94 10.49 -3.78
C TRP A 67 -4.44 10.41 -3.52
N LEU A 68 -3.98 9.42 -2.73
CA LEU A 68 -2.56 9.18 -2.52
C LEU A 68 -1.86 8.79 -3.83
N ALA A 69 -2.47 7.91 -4.64
CA ALA A 69 -1.95 7.50 -5.94
C ALA A 69 -1.79 8.69 -6.89
N GLU A 70 -2.82 9.53 -7.03
CA GLU A 70 -2.79 10.73 -7.87
C GLU A 70 -1.73 11.76 -7.46
N ASN A 71 -1.37 11.76 -6.20
CA ASN A 71 -0.32 12.63 -5.68
C ASN A 71 1.05 11.95 -5.64
N ASN A 72 1.20 10.79 -6.27
CA ASN A 72 2.44 10.01 -6.36
C ASN A 72 3.01 9.65 -4.97
N TYR A 73 2.12 9.42 -3.99
CA TYR A 73 2.55 9.06 -2.65
C TYR A 73 3.27 7.70 -2.63
N TYR A 74 2.76 6.76 -3.41
CA TYR A 74 3.26 5.38 -3.41
C TYR A 74 4.55 5.19 -4.23
N ASP A 75 4.93 6.17 -5.04
CA ASP A 75 6.10 6.07 -5.92
C ASP A 75 7.40 5.94 -5.10
N GLY A 76 8.17 4.91 -5.41
CA GLY A 76 9.42 4.57 -4.74
C GLY A 76 9.28 3.91 -3.37
N LEU A 77 8.05 3.59 -2.92
CA LEU A 77 7.87 2.84 -1.68
C LEU A 77 8.22 1.36 -1.88
N CYS A 78 8.67 0.72 -0.80
CA CYS A 78 9.07 -0.68 -0.84
C CYS A 78 8.09 -1.60 -0.10
N VAL A 79 8.21 -2.88 -0.38
CA VAL A 79 7.73 -3.94 0.51
C VAL A 79 8.63 -3.94 1.73
N HIS A 80 8.07 -3.56 2.87
CA HIS A 80 8.81 -3.41 4.13
C HIS A 80 8.61 -4.60 5.08
N ASP A 81 7.65 -5.47 4.78
CA ASP A 81 7.40 -6.71 5.50
C ASP A 81 6.92 -7.77 4.51
N TYR A 82 7.62 -8.88 4.44
CA TYR A 82 7.38 -9.95 3.49
C TYR A 82 7.13 -11.26 4.23
N ALA A 83 6.01 -11.86 3.94
CA ALA A 83 5.63 -13.19 4.39
C ALA A 83 5.13 -14.02 3.22
N ASP A 84 5.12 -15.35 3.34
CA ASP A 84 4.68 -16.28 2.29
C ASP A 84 3.27 -16.01 1.78
N ASP A 85 2.43 -15.38 2.60
CA ASP A 85 1.04 -15.12 2.27
C ASP A 85 0.75 -13.64 1.97
N LYS A 86 1.71 -12.71 2.17
CA LYS A 86 1.49 -11.27 2.05
C LYS A 86 2.75 -10.46 1.80
N MET A 87 2.59 -9.38 1.04
CA MET A 87 3.56 -8.31 0.89
C MET A 87 3.01 -7.01 1.45
N TYR A 88 3.55 -6.52 2.58
CA TYR A 88 3.14 -5.25 3.19
C TYR A 88 3.95 -4.08 2.64
N THR A 89 3.26 -3.01 2.28
CA THR A 89 3.86 -1.82 1.66
C THR A 89 3.10 -0.55 2.02
N GLY A 90 3.48 0.58 1.42
CA GLY A 90 2.75 1.85 1.52
C GLY A 90 3.27 2.82 2.56
N GLY A 91 4.43 2.56 3.20
CA GLY A 91 4.92 3.46 4.26
C GLY A 91 6.43 3.67 4.34
N TYR A 92 7.23 2.90 3.62
CA TYR A 92 8.68 2.92 3.75
C TYR A 92 9.37 2.96 2.39
N THR A 93 10.56 3.53 2.37
CA THR A 93 11.52 3.45 1.28
C THR A 93 12.79 2.74 1.74
N TYR A 94 13.64 2.31 0.80
CA TYR A 94 15.00 1.88 1.12
C TYR A 94 15.94 3.08 1.05
N THR A 95 16.85 3.17 2.01
CA THR A 95 18.02 4.03 1.91
C THR A 95 19.08 3.40 0.99
N ASP A 96 20.08 4.18 0.59
CA ASP A 96 21.23 3.66 -0.16
C ASP A 96 22.00 2.55 0.62
N ALA A 97 21.87 2.54 1.94
CA ALA A 97 22.46 1.52 2.82
C ALA A 97 21.60 0.25 2.92
N GLY A 98 20.39 0.24 2.36
CA GLY A 98 19.46 -0.88 2.44
C GLY A 98 18.64 -0.91 3.73
N ASP A 99 18.66 0.18 4.51
CA ASP A 99 17.80 0.32 5.68
C ASP A 99 16.43 0.88 5.29
N LEU A 100 15.42 0.60 6.11
CA LEU A 100 14.10 1.20 5.96
C LEU A 100 14.14 2.66 6.41
N GLU A 101 13.47 3.52 5.64
CA GLU A 101 13.18 4.89 6.01
C GLU A 101 11.67 5.12 5.90
N ALA A 102 11.04 5.50 7.01
CA ALA A 102 9.61 5.78 7.03
C ALA A 102 9.33 7.06 6.21
N LYS A 103 8.37 6.97 5.27
CA LYS A 103 7.86 8.15 4.58
C LYS A 103 6.93 8.91 5.52
N ASP A 104 7.24 10.17 5.80
CA ASP A 104 6.39 11.02 6.64
C ASP A 104 5.05 11.28 5.94
N TYR A 105 4.07 10.45 6.25
CA TYR A 105 2.71 10.52 5.70
C TYR A 105 2.04 11.87 6.04
N TYR A 106 2.19 12.34 7.26
CA TYR A 106 1.53 13.57 7.71
C TYR A 106 2.15 14.80 7.06
N ALA A 107 3.47 14.90 6.97
CA ALA A 107 4.13 15.98 6.24
C ALA A 107 3.76 15.98 4.76
N PHE A 108 3.61 14.79 4.16
CA PHE A 108 3.16 14.69 2.77
C PHE A 108 1.76 15.24 2.58
N VAL A 109 0.82 14.87 3.46
CA VAL A 109 -0.59 15.29 3.37
C VAL A 109 -0.74 16.79 3.64
N GLU A 110 -0.02 17.34 4.63
CA GLU A 110 0.03 18.77 4.94
C GLU A 110 0.49 19.61 3.74
N GLY A 111 1.45 19.11 2.97
CA GLY A 111 2.01 19.81 1.81
C GLY A 111 1.08 19.85 0.58
N LYS A 112 -0.09 19.22 0.63
CA LYS A 112 -0.97 19.10 -0.54
C LYS A 112 -2.20 19.99 -0.46
N GLU A 113 -2.47 20.66 -1.58
CA GLU A 113 -3.74 21.37 -1.75
C GLU A 113 -4.87 20.38 -2.05
N ASN A 114 -6.11 20.77 -1.74
CA ASN A 114 -7.33 20.00 -2.03
C ASN A 114 -7.42 18.63 -1.35
N PHE A 115 -6.87 18.53 -0.15
CA PHE A 115 -7.03 17.36 0.68
C PHE A 115 -8.53 17.04 0.90
N PRO A 116 -9.03 15.85 0.57
CA PRO A 116 -10.45 15.54 0.64
C PRO A 116 -10.91 15.32 2.10
N VAL A 117 -10.98 16.41 2.86
CA VAL A 117 -11.33 16.45 4.31
C VAL A 117 -12.52 15.55 4.66
N SER A 118 -13.50 15.42 3.77
CA SER A 118 -14.67 14.56 3.99
C SER A 118 -14.36 13.08 4.13
N VAL A 119 -13.17 12.63 3.74
CA VAL A 119 -12.75 11.23 3.89
C VAL A 119 -12.40 10.91 5.34
N TRP A 120 -11.87 11.91 6.06
CA TRP A 120 -11.35 11.74 7.41
C TRP A 120 -12.26 12.31 8.51
N ALA A 121 -13.30 13.06 8.14
CA ALA A 121 -14.29 13.52 9.11
C ALA A 121 -15.41 12.46 9.20
N GLU A 122 -15.69 11.99 10.40
CA GLU A 122 -16.81 11.07 10.64
C GLU A 122 -18.16 11.78 10.47
N LYS A 123 -18.21 13.08 10.79
CA LYS A 123 -19.41 13.92 10.68
C LYS A 123 -19.07 15.28 10.08
N GLU A 124 -20.06 15.87 9.42
CA GLU A 124 -19.94 17.23 8.90
C GLU A 124 -19.62 18.23 10.03
N GLY A 125 -18.55 18.99 9.84
CA GLY A 125 -18.08 20.00 10.81
C GLY A 125 -17.09 19.51 11.85
N GLU A 126 -16.76 18.22 11.90
CA GLU A 126 -15.67 17.71 12.74
C GLU A 126 -14.30 18.03 12.12
N GLU A 127 -13.27 18.02 12.96
CA GLU A 127 -11.89 18.17 12.51
C GLU A 127 -11.49 16.97 11.63
N ALA A 128 -10.75 17.24 10.56
CA ALA A 128 -10.25 16.19 9.71
C ALA A 128 -9.19 15.39 10.46
N LEU A 129 -9.45 14.11 10.64
CA LEU A 129 -8.42 13.16 11.00
C LEU A 129 -7.73 12.72 9.70
N TYR A 130 -6.41 12.65 9.71
CA TYR A 130 -5.67 12.12 8.55
C TYR A 130 -5.64 10.59 8.51
N THR A 131 -6.39 9.95 9.38
CA THR A 131 -6.55 8.50 9.47
C THR A 131 -7.95 8.06 9.09
N LEU A 132 -8.05 6.88 8.51
CA LEU A 132 -9.31 6.25 8.16
C LEU A 132 -9.82 5.40 9.33
N ALA A 133 -11.11 5.49 9.62
CA ALA A 133 -11.78 4.47 10.42
C ALA A 133 -11.96 3.20 9.59
N GLY A 134 -11.90 2.03 10.25
CA GLY A 134 -11.99 0.73 9.58
C GLY A 134 -13.32 0.51 8.89
N GLU A 135 -13.30 0.32 7.58
CA GLU A 135 -14.48 0.01 6.76
C GLU A 135 -14.69 -1.52 6.66
N PHE A 136 -14.84 -2.17 7.81
CA PHE A 136 -15.08 -3.62 7.90
C PHE A 136 -16.02 -3.94 9.08
N LYS A 137 -16.57 -5.15 9.08
CA LYS A 137 -17.65 -5.55 9.99
C LYS A 137 -17.27 -5.45 11.46
N ASP A 138 -16.08 -5.88 11.85
CA ASP A 138 -15.64 -5.86 13.25
C ASP A 138 -15.38 -4.44 13.79
N ALA A 139 -15.22 -3.46 12.88
CA ALA A 139 -15.21 -2.04 13.21
C ALA A 139 -16.63 -1.42 13.27
N ASN A 140 -17.69 -2.24 13.22
CA ASN A 140 -19.10 -1.84 13.15
C ASN A 140 -19.47 -1.05 11.88
N PHE A 141 -18.70 -1.18 10.82
CA PHE A 141 -19.05 -0.59 9.54
C PHE A 141 -20.01 -1.51 8.80
N VAL A 142 -21.18 -0.99 8.45
CA VAL A 142 -22.21 -1.75 7.75
C VAL A 142 -22.15 -1.44 6.27
N VAL A 143 -21.87 -2.46 5.47
CA VAL A 143 -21.86 -2.38 4.01
C VAL A 143 -23.05 -3.12 3.44
N SER A 144 -23.93 -2.40 2.73
CA SER A 144 -25.12 -2.99 2.11
C SER A 144 -24.79 -3.97 0.97
N SER A 145 -23.63 -3.80 0.34
CA SER A 145 -23.16 -4.61 -0.80
C SER A 145 -22.37 -5.87 -0.40
N GLY A 146 -22.17 -6.09 0.91
CA GLY A 146 -21.29 -7.14 1.41
C GLY A 146 -19.83 -6.68 1.53
N TYR A 147 -18.93 -7.63 1.71
CA TYR A 147 -17.49 -7.37 1.86
C TYR A 147 -16.72 -8.00 0.70
N THR A 148 -15.66 -7.35 0.24
CA THR A 148 -14.71 -7.97 -0.68
C THR A 148 -13.93 -9.05 0.07
N ARG A 149 -13.77 -10.21 -0.57
CA ARG A 149 -12.98 -11.30 0.01
C ARG A 149 -11.50 -11.06 -0.22
N GLN A 150 -10.70 -11.39 0.77
CA GLN A 150 -9.28 -11.56 0.55
C GLN A 150 -9.07 -12.76 -0.37
N SER A 151 -8.60 -12.47 -1.56
CA SER A 151 -8.25 -13.44 -2.59
C SER A 151 -6.83 -13.19 -3.07
N TYR A 152 -6.27 -14.14 -3.78
CA TYR A 152 -4.97 -13.99 -4.41
C TYR A 152 -4.86 -12.67 -5.18
N GLY A 153 -3.83 -11.89 -4.90
CA GLY A 153 -3.55 -10.58 -5.45
C GLY A 153 -4.39 -9.42 -4.88
N SER A 154 -5.39 -9.66 -4.01
CA SER A 154 -6.22 -8.56 -3.50
C SER A 154 -5.44 -7.56 -2.64
N LEU A 155 -5.84 -6.27 -2.69
CA LEU A 155 -5.30 -5.23 -1.81
C LEU A 155 -6.17 -5.08 -0.58
N THR A 156 -5.52 -5.13 0.58
CA THR A 156 -6.18 -4.98 1.87
C THR A 156 -5.48 -3.91 2.69
N MET A 157 -6.24 -2.95 3.22
CA MET A 157 -5.69 -1.88 4.05
C MET A 157 -5.21 -2.43 5.39
N TYR A 158 -4.01 -2.01 5.79
CA TYR A 158 -3.48 -2.33 7.11
C TYR A 158 -4.05 -1.37 8.15
N TYR A 159 -4.67 -1.91 9.17
CA TYR A 159 -5.22 -1.15 10.29
C TYR A 159 -4.46 -1.46 11.57
N THR A 160 -4.38 -0.46 12.44
CA THR A 160 -3.90 -0.68 13.81
C THR A 160 -4.69 -1.80 14.47
N ALA A 161 -3.99 -2.79 14.99
CA ALA A 161 -4.61 -3.96 15.57
C ALA A 161 -5.56 -3.59 16.73
N LYS A 162 -6.69 -4.28 16.79
CA LYS A 162 -7.59 -4.21 17.93
C LYS A 162 -6.92 -4.88 19.14
N THR A 163 -6.33 -4.08 19.99
CA THR A 163 -5.97 -4.53 21.35
C THR A 163 -7.11 -4.21 22.29
N THR A 164 -7.34 -5.04 23.31
CA THR A 164 -8.55 -5.04 24.13
C THR A 164 -8.79 -3.73 24.88
N ASP A 165 -7.78 -2.90 25.13
CA ASP A 165 -7.87 -1.69 25.92
C ASP A 165 -6.97 -0.52 25.43
N ALA A 166 -6.22 -0.67 24.35
CA ALA A 166 -5.31 0.37 23.91
C ALA A 166 -6.04 1.42 23.05
N GLN A 167 -6.01 2.64 23.49
CA GLN A 167 -6.25 3.79 22.66
C GLN A 167 -4.95 4.09 21.90
N VAL A 168 -5.06 4.34 20.61
CA VAL A 168 -3.93 4.77 19.80
C VAL A 168 -4.00 6.27 19.65
N GLY A 169 -2.92 6.96 19.92
CA GLY A 169 -2.80 8.37 19.59
C GLY A 169 -2.79 8.52 18.07
N VAL A 170 -3.65 9.37 17.57
CA VAL A 170 -3.72 9.72 16.16
C VAL A 170 -3.44 11.18 16.00
N GLU A 171 -2.48 11.50 15.15
CA GLU A 171 -2.18 12.87 14.80
C GLU A 171 -3.29 13.45 13.90
N TYR A 172 -3.62 14.70 14.08
CA TYR A 172 -4.54 15.44 13.21
C TYR A 172 -4.11 16.90 13.07
N LEU A 173 -4.56 17.55 12.01
CA LEU A 173 -4.38 19.00 11.87
C LEU A 173 -5.57 19.77 12.48
N SER A 174 -5.25 20.66 13.39
CA SER A 174 -6.24 21.59 13.94
C SER A 174 -6.73 22.57 12.87
N LYS A 175 -8.03 22.65 12.66
CA LYS A 175 -8.63 23.64 11.75
C LYS A 175 -8.46 25.08 12.20
N ASN A 176 -8.18 25.28 13.50
CA ASN A 176 -8.13 26.62 14.07
C ASN A 176 -6.81 27.33 13.79
N ASP A 177 -5.71 26.61 13.76
CA ASP A 177 -4.36 27.17 13.65
C ASP A 177 -3.43 26.38 12.73
N GLY A 178 -3.90 25.24 12.16
CA GLY A 178 -3.10 24.37 11.33
C GLY A 178 -2.00 23.61 12.07
N SER A 179 -2.02 23.65 13.41
CA SER A 179 -1.05 22.90 14.21
C SER A 179 -1.37 21.42 14.22
N ARG A 180 -0.34 20.59 14.36
CA ARG A 180 -0.52 19.17 14.63
C ARG A 180 -0.95 18.97 16.07
N ALA A 181 -1.93 18.13 16.27
CA ALA A 181 -2.43 17.74 17.57
C ALA A 181 -2.71 16.24 17.59
N TRP A 182 -2.84 15.68 18.78
CA TRP A 182 -3.09 14.25 18.96
C TRP A 182 -4.46 14.02 19.56
N ARG A 183 -5.12 12.97 19.08
CA ARG A 183 -6.42 12.53 19.57
C ARG A 183 -6.37 11.05 19.86
N GLU A 184 -7.02 10.63 20.94
CA GLU A 184 -7.19 9.22 21.23
C GLU A 184 -8.14 8.55 20.24
N TYR A 185 -7.66 7.46 19.63
CA TYR A 185 -8.46 6.60 18.77
C TYR A 185 -8.41 5.16 19.27
N LYS A 186 -9.55 4.52 19.36
CA LYS A 186 -9.62 3.24 20.07
C LYS A 186 -8.99 2.06 19.35
N TYR A 187 -8.82 2.01 18.09
CA TYR A 187 -8.25 0.98 17.22
C TYR A 187 -8.83 1.10 15.80
N ASN A 188 -8.30 0.27 14.89
CA ASN A 188 -8.80 0.18 13.50
C ASN A 188 -8.70 1.52 12.75
N SER A 189 -7.59 2.22 12.94
CA SER A 189 -7.23 3.36 12.12
C SER A 189 -6.16 2.97 11.09
N ALA A 190 -6.22 3.58 9.92
CA ALA A 190 -5.27 3.37 8.85
C ALA A 190 -4.80 4.69 8.24
N THR A 191 -3.61 4.69 7.70
CA THR A 191 -3.05 5.78 6.90
C THR A 191 -2.85 5.33 5.46
N SER A 192 -1.63 4.97 5.07
CA SER A 192 -1.28 4.59 3.71
C SER A 192 -0.88 3.11 3.55
N LEU A 193 -0.66 2.41 4.67
CA LEU A 193 -0.19 1.04 4.65
C LEU A 193 -1.25 0.07 4.13
N PHE A 194 -0.86 -0.81 3.23
CA PHE A 194 -1.69 -1.89 2.74
C PHE A 194 -0.84 -3.14 2.45
N TYR A 195 -1.47 -4.25 2.16
CA TYR A 195 -0.79 -5.45 1.71
C TYR A 195 -1.45 -6.07 0.48
N ILE A 196 -0.63 -6.77 -0.28
CA ILE A 196 -1.03 -7.62 -1.40
C ILE A 196 -1.12 -9.05 -0.84
N SER A 197 -2.27 -9.70 -0.99
CA SER A 197 -2.45 -11.09 -0.57
C SER A 197 -1.85 -12.04 -1.59
N LEU A 198 -0.96 -12.93 -1.19
CA LEU A 198 -0.39 -13.98 -2.05
C LEU A 198 -1.16 -15.30 -1.96
N THR A 199 -2.21 -15.35 -1.13
CA THR A 199 -3.04 -16.53 -0.93
C THR A 199 -4.52 -16.19 -0.91
N ASN A 200 -5.37 -17.22 -1.02
CA ASN A 200 -6.82 -17.10 -0.88
C ASN A 200 -7.21 -17.37 0.58
N THR A 201 -7.42 -16.36 1.37
CA THR A 201 -7.83 -16.51 2.78
C THR A 201 -9.34 -16.46 3.00
N GLY A 202 -10.11 -16.02 1.99
CA GLY A 202 -11.57 -15.93 2.05
C GLY A 202 -12.09 -14.61 2.61
N ALA A 203 -13.38 -14.58 2.99
CA ALA A 203 -13.98 -13.40 3.59
C ALA A 203 -13.52 -13.26 5.03
N ASP A 204 -12.95 -12.12 5.38
CA ASP A 204 -12.60 -11.82 6.76
C ASP A 204 -13.34 -10.56 7.22
N SER A 205 -14.04 -10.68 8.34
CA SER A 205 -14.81 -9.58 8.93
C SER A 205 -13.93 -8.53 9.62
N ALA A 206 -12.65 -8.85 9.83
CA ALA A 206 -11.68 -8.01 10.54
C ALA A 206 -10.84 -7.12 9.61
N TYR A 207 -10.98 -7.26 8.28
CA TYR A 207 -10.14 -6.56 7.31
C TYR A 207 -10.94 -5.81 6.25
N CYS A 208 -10.38 -4.71 5.77
CA CYS A 208 -10.90 -3.93 4.66
C CYS A 208 -10.16 -4.29 3.37
N THR A 209 -10.63 -5.30 2.66
CA THR A 209 -10.17 -5.59 1.30
C THR A 209 -10.89 -4.66 0.35
N PHE A 210 -10.16 -3.77 -0.32
CA PHE A 210 -10.73 -2.68 -1.10
C PHE A 210 -10.51 -2.80 -2.61
N ALA A 211 -9.63 -3.72 -3.03
CA ALA A 211 -9.33 -3.94 -4.45
C ALA A 211 -9.14 -5.43 -4.76
N THR A 212 -9.51 -5.80 -5.97
CA THR A 212 -9.34 -7.15 -6.52
C THR A 212 -8.42 -7.08 -7.74
N LEU A 213 -7.47 -7.99 -7.82
CA LEU A 213 -6.60 -8.15 -8.98
C LEU A 213 -7.43 -8.58 -10.19
N GLU A 214 -7.19 -7.94 -11.35
CA GLU A 214 -7.81 -8.35 -12.61
C GLU A 214 -7.28 -9.72 -13.04
N ASP A 215 -8.13 -10.52 -13.68
CA ASP A 215 -7.74 -11.86 -14.15
C ASP A 215 -6.55 -11.80 -15.14
N SER A 216 -6.45 -10.72 -15.92
CA SER A 216 -5.34 -10.49 -16.86
C SER A 216 -3.97 -10.33 -16.18
N SER A 217 -3.95 -9.89 -14.92
CA SER A 217 -2.71 -9.61 -14.17
C SER A 217 -2.31 -10.75 -13.23
N LYS A 218 -3.09 -11.84 -13.16
CA LYS A 218 -2.75 -12.98 -12.31
C LYS A 218 -1.45 -13.64 -12.72
N GLU A 219 -1.27 -13.89 -14.01
CA GLU A 219 -0.03 -14.46 -14.55
C GLU A 219 1.18 -13.53 -14.30
N THR A 220 0.96 -12.21 -14.26
CA THR A 220 2.02 -11.25 -13.94
C THR A 220 2.42 -11.32 -12.46
N LEU A 221 1.45 -11.45 -11.56
CA LEU A 221 1.75 -11.63 -10.13
C LEU A 221 2.43 -12.97 -9.87
N GLU A 222 1.97 -14.05 -10.49
CA GLU A 222 2.63 -15.36 -10.44
C GLU A 222 4.07 -15.27 -10.96
N ALA A 223 4.32 -14.52 -12.04
CA ALA A 223 5.67 -14.31 -12.55
C ALA A 223 6.57 -13.53 -11.56
N LEU A 224 6.04 -12.57 -10.81
CA LEU A 224 6.77 -11.90 -9.74
C LEU A 224 7.12 -12.89 -8.61
N GLU A 225 6.17 -13.73 -8.17
CA GLU A 225 6.42 -14.76 -7.16
C GLU A 225 7.46 -15.78 -7.62
N ASP A 226 7.39 -16.23 -8.88
CA ASP A 226 8.38 -17.13 -9.46
C ASP A 226 9.78 -16.48 -9.53
N ALA A 227 9.86 -15.19 -9.84
CA ALA A 227 11.12 -14.44 -9.84
C ALA A 227 11.68 -14.30 -8.42
N LEU A 228 10.84 -14.01 -7.43
CA LEU A 228 11.21 -13.97 -6.01
C LEU A 228 11.75 -15.32 -5.56
N LYS A 229 11.00 -16.40 -5.82
CA LYS A 229 11.41 -17.75 -5.49
C LYS A 229 12.74 -18.15 -6.14
N THR A 230 12.88 -17.87 -7.44
CA THR A 230 14.13 -18.16 -8.16
C THR A 230 15.31 -17.39 -7.54
N TYR A 231 15.11 -16.13 -7.21
CA TYR A 231 16.12 -15.29 -6.56
C TYR A 231 16.50 -15.83 -5.18
N ILE A 232 15.53 -16.26 -4.39
CA ILE A 232 15.72 -16.87 -3.08
C ILE A 232 16.53 -18.17 -3.21
N ASP A 233 16.10 -19.07 -4.08
CA ASP A 233 16.77 -20.35 -4.33
C ASP A 233 18.24 -20.17 -4.78
N GLU A 234 18.51 -19.19 -5.66
CA GLU A 234 19.84 -18.91 -6.18
C GLU A 234 20.78 -18.25 -5.19
N ASN A 235 20.27 -17.38 -4.30
CA ASN A 235 21.10 -16.57 -3.40
C ASN A 235 21.13 -17.07 -1.96
N TYR A 236 20.10 -17.78 -1.51
CA TYR A 236 19.95 -18.23 -0.11
C TYR A 236 19.76 -19.74 0.02
N GLY A 237 19.47 -20.46 -1.09
CA GLY A 237 19.29 -21.91 -1.09
C GLY A 237 18.06 -22.34 -0.30
N ASP A 238 18.19 -23.45 0.45
CA ASP A 238 17.09 -23.98 1.28
C ASP A 238 16.78 -23.14 2.55
N GLU A 239 17.51 -22.05 2.77
CA GLU A 239 17.32 -21.15 3.92
C GLU A 239 16.42 -19.96 3.49
N GLU A 240 15.15 -20.23 3.22
CA GLU A 240 14.16 -19.25 2.79
C GLU A 240 14.02 -18.06 3.76
N ASP A 241 14.12 -18.33 5.07
CA ASP A 241 14.17 -17.31 6.14
C ASP A 241 15.37 -16.35 6.01
N SER A 242 16.39 -16.70 5.19
CA SER A 242 17.54 -15.84 4.96
C SER A 242 17.29 -14.71 3.97
N PHE A 243 16.20 -14.74 3.20
CA PHE A 243 15.83 -13.67 2.27
C PHE A 243 15.40 -12.39 2.99
N THR A 244 14.84 -12.54 4.16
CA THR A 244 14.42 -11.39 4.99
C THR A 244 15.40 -11.13 6.14
N GLU A 245 15.31 -9.94 6.70
CA GLU A 245 15.99 -9.54 7.92
C GLU A 245 14.98 -8.90 8.86
N SER A 246 14.87 -9.42 10.08
CA SER A 246 13.98 -8.83 11.09
C SER A 246 14.52 -7.49 11.55
N LYS A 247 13.80 -6.40 11.24
CA LYS A 247 14.11 -5.04 11.68
C LYS A 247 13.02 -4.52 12.60
N THR A 248 13.43 -3.90 13.69
CA THR A 248 12.51 -3.32 14.68
C THR A 248 12.45 -1.82 14.51
N GLU A 249 11.27 -1.31 14.18
CA GLU A 249 11.00 0.10 14.03
C GLU A 249 10.23 0.63 15.25
N THR A 250 10.56 1.84 15.68
CA THR A 250 9.77 2.54 16.70
C THR A 250 8.67 3.36 16.02
N VAL A 251 7.43 3.02 16.30
CA VAL A 251 6.27 3.76 15.81
C VAL A 251 5.66 4.58 16.95
N ASN A 252 5.01 5.71 16.60
CA ASN A 252 4.44 6.66 17.57
C ASN A 252 5.47 7.18 18.58
N GLU A 253 6.68 7.46 18.13
CA GLU A 253 7.77 7.93 19.01
C GLU A 253 7.40 9.22 19.77
N ASP A 254 6.62 10.07 19.13
CA ASP A 254 6.19 11.37 19.63
C ASP A 254 4.75 11.38 20.17
N ASP A 255 4.13 10.20 20.42
CA ASP A 255 2.77 10.13 20.95
C ASP A 255 2.70 10.78 22.36
N PRO A 256 2.09 11.98 22.48
CA PRO A 256 2.02 12.68 23.74
C PRO A 256 0.86 12.20 24.64
N ILE A 257 -0.07 11.40 24.11
CA ILE A 257 -1.28 10.98 24.83
C ILE A 257 -0.95 9.85 25.80
N GLU A 258 -0.20 8.87 25.33
CA GLU A 258 0.12 7.69 26.14
C GLU A 258 1.60 7.59 26.52
N ASN A 259 2.46 8.43 25.93
CA ASN A 259 3.93 8.32 26.06
C ASN A 259 4.44 6.89 25.80
N LYS A 260 3.71 6.14 24.97
CA LYS A 260 3.98 4.75 24.62
C LYS A 260 4.64 4.71 23.26
N LYS A 261 5.93 4.55 23.29
CA LYS A 261 6.67 4.07 22.13
C LYS A 261 6.21 2.64 21.84
N SER A 262 5.66 2.42 20.67
CA SER A 262 5.38 1.07 20.18
C SER A 262 6.51 0.65 19.26
N THR A 263 6.98 -0.56 19.42
CA THR A 263 7.93 -1.17 18.47
C THR A 263 7.19 -2.19 17.62
N VAL A 264 7.45 -2.17 16.33
CA VAL A 264 6.95 -3.15 15.37
C VAL A 264 8.16 -3.81 14.73
N THR A 265 8.15 -5.12 14.62
CA THR A 265 9.19 -5.87 13.92
C THR A 265 8.65 -6.27 12.55
N TYR A 266 9.43 -5.98 11.52
CA TYR A 266 9.16 -6.33 10.13
C TYR A 266 10.20 -7.32 9.62
N ASP A 267 9.78 -8.26 8.80
CA ASP A 267 10.67 -9.16 8.05
C ASP A 267 10.95 -8.53 6.68
N VAL A 268 12.00 -7.71 6.64
CA VAL A 268 12.36 -6.84 5.52
C VAL A 268 13.12 -7.64 4.46
N PRO A 269 12.67 -7.66 3.19
CA PRO A 269 13.44 -8.29 2.11
C PRO A 269 14.83 -7.68 1.97
N LYS A 270 15.87 -8.50 1.89
CA LYS A 270 17.25 -8.04 1.66
C LYS A 270 17.49 -7.54 0.23
N SER A 271 16.63 -7.92 -0.69
CA SER A 271 16.60 -7.36 -2.05
C SER A 271 15.32 -6.54 -2.22
N PRO A 272 15.43 -5.26 -2.64
CA PRO A 272 14.28 -4.36 -2.72
C PRO A 272 13.19 -4.86 -3.67
N ILE A 273 11.94 -4.89 -3.18
CA ILE A 273 10.72 -5.01 -3.97
C ILE A 273 10.08 -3.63 -3.90
N VAL A 274 10.04 -2.90 -5.02
CA VAL A 274 9.69 -1.47 -5.02
C VAL A 274 8.42 -1.23 -5.83
N ILE A 275 7.54 -0.36 -5.31
CA ILE A 275 6.44 0.20 -6.07
C ILE A 275 6.98 1.36 -6.89
N ASP A 276 7.05 1.20 -8.20
CA ASP A 276 7.49 2.27 -9.10
C ASP A 276 6.41 3.34 -9.24
N SER A 277 5.16 2.92 -9.34
CA SER A 277 4.02 3.84 -9.46
C SER A 277 2.67 3.18 -9.18
N VAL A 278 1.68 4.00 -8.87
CA VAL A 278 0.25 3.63 -8.88
C VAL A 278 -0.49 4.62 -9.78
N VAL A 279 -0.93 4.15 -10.94
CA VAL A 279 -1.61 4.99 -11.95
C VAL A 279 -3.12 4.76 -11.90
N VAL A 280 -3.88 5.85 -11.80
CA VAL A 280 -5.35 5.79 -11.86
C VAL A 280 -5.79 5.80 -13.31
N ASN A 281 -6.39 4.69 -13.77
CA ASN A 281 -6.83 4.51 -15.15
C ASN A 281 -8.30 4.94 -15.34
N LYS A 282 -9.09 4.80 -14.27
CA LYS A 282 -10.52 5.11 -14.29
C LYS A 282 -11.01 5.47 -12.89
N TYR A 283 -11.92 6.44 -12.81
CA TYR A 283 -12.53 6.96 -11.59
C TYR A 283 -13.89 6.39 -11.30
#